data_f7a067f96ce44e928fe2454696d51149
#
_entry.id   f7a067f96ce44e928fe2454696d51149
#
_cell.length_a   1.000
_cell.length_b   1.000
_cell.length_c   1.000
_cell.angle_alpha   90.00
_cell.angle_beta   90.00
_cell.angle_gamma   90.00
#
_symmetry.space_group_name_H-M   'P 1'
#
loop_
_entity.id
_entity.type
_entity.pdbx_description
1 polymer ?
#
loop_
_entity_poly.entity_id
_entity_poly.type
_entity_poly.pdbx_seq_one_letter_code
_entity_poly.pdbx_strand_id
1 'polypeptide(L)'
;SSAASDVYKRQEQRGHVTFGSFNNFNKVTDEVLCLWRQVLDAVPGARLLVKSKIFDHAEGRTMVAERLARCGIPAARVEMRGFSRGYLAEYGDVDIALDPFPYTGGITTCEALSMGVPVVTLAGASHGARFGASLLTNAHLPELVAQTPADYVRIAAGLASDPATLRALRMNLRTMLRHAPLTDAAGYVHDVEDAYRSIWARFVRTADGT
;
A
#
# COMPACT_ATOMS: atom_id res chain seq x y z
N SER A 1 7.66 17.31 13.48
CA SER A 1 6.51 17.20 14.42
C SER A 1 5.24 17.91 13.93
N SER A 2 5.31 18.91 13.05
CA SER A 2 4.12 19.61 12.56
C SER A 2 3.26 18.79 11.59
N ALA A 3 3.85 18.09 10.63
CA ALA A 3 3.10 17.36 9.61
C ALA A 3 2.20 16.23 10.16
N ALA A 4 2.63 15.51 11.20
CA ALA A 4 1.84 14.45 11.80
C ALA A 4 0.66 14.99 12.62
N SER A 5 0.85 16.14 13.32
CA SER A 5 -0.25 16.80 14.04
C SER A 5 -1.27 17.42 13.08
N ASP A 6 -0.83 17.88 11.91
CA ASP A 6 -1.69 18.48 10.89
C ASP A 6 -2.57 17.42 10.19
N VAL A 7 -2.04 16.20 10.00
CA VAL A 7 -2.83 15.09 9.43
C VAL A 7 -3.95 14.66 10.37
N TYR A 8 -3.67 14.56 11.68
CA TYR A 8 -4.70 14.20 12.66
C TYR A 8 -5.82 15.25 12.73
N LYS A 9 -5.45 16.53 12.79
CA LYS A 9 -6.43 17.63 12.74
C LYS A 9 -7.31 17.57 11.49
N ARG A 10 -6.74 17.16 10.35
CA ARG A 10 -7.52 16.97 9.11
C ARG A 10 -8.50 15.82 9.19
N GLN A 11 -8.12 14.68 9.79
CA GLN A 11 -9.01 13.53 9.96
C GLN A 11 -10.18 13.86 10.90
N GLU A 12 -9.91 14.54 12.02
CA GLU A 12 -10.94 15.06 12.91
C GLU A 12 -11.85 16.08 12.21
N GLN A 13 -11.27 16.97 11.41
CA GLN A 13 -12.01 17.98 10.65
C GLN A 13 -12.85 17.40 9.52
N ARG A 14 -12.37 16.30 8.87
CA ARG A 14 -13.08 15.64 7.77
C ARG A 14 -14.16 14.67 8.25
N GLY A 15 -14.07 14.16 9.46
CA GLY A 15 -15.05 13.24 10.03
C GLY A 15 -15.13 11.87 9.34
N HIS A 16 -14.15 11.50 8.52
CA HIS A 16 -14.12 10.21 7.83
C HIS A 16 -12.67 9.74 7.57
N VAL A 17 -12.51 8.42 7.47
CA VAL A 17 -11.25 7.78 7.05
C VAL A 17 -11.15 7.82 5.53
N THR A 18 -9.97 8.13 5.01
CA THR A 18 -9.64 8.07 3.58
C THR A 18 -8.68 6.92 3.31
N PHE A 19 -9.18 5.90 2.64
CA PHE A 19 -8.32 4.88 2.02
C PHE A 19 -7.74 5.43 0.73
N GLY A 20 -6.50 5.02 0.36
CA GLY A 20 -5.89 5.54 -0.86
C GLY A 20 -5.08 4.52 -1.62
N SER A 21 -4.96 4.69 -2.94
CA SER A 21 -4.03 3.93 -3.78
C SER A 21 -3.45 4.83 -4.87
N PHE A 22 -2.13 4.99 -4.87
CA PHE A 22 -1.38 5.77 -5.85
C PHE A 22 -0.69 4.88 -6.87
N ASN A 23 -1.12 3.63 -6.94
CA ASN A 23 -0.62 2.66 -7.91
C ASN A 23 -1.09 2.98 -9.34
N ASN A 24 -0.28 2.55 -10.32
CA ASN A 24 -0.75 2.53 -11.71
C ASN A 24 -2.07 1.73 -11.77
N PHE A 25 -3.13 2.36 -12.29
CA PHE A 25 -4.47 1.78 -12.27
C PHE A 25 -4.59 0.48 -13.10
N ASN A 26 -3.64 0.20 -14.00
CA ASN A 26 -3.55 -1.09 -14.71
C ASN A 26 -3.33 -2.29 -13.76
N LYS A 27 -2.85 -2.05 -12.55
CA LYS A 27 -2.72 -3.09 -11.51
C LYS A 27 -4.04 -3.35 -10.77
N VAL A 28 -5.00 -2.43 -10.89
CA VAL A 28 -6.26 -2.50 -10.16
C VAL A 28 -7.27 -3.27 -11.02
N THR A 29 -7.41 -4.56 -10.74
CA THR A 29 -8.40 -5.43 -11.40
C THR A 29 -9.79 -5.21 -10.81
N ASP A 30 -10.83 -5.77 -11.44
CA ASP A 30 -12.19 -5.72 -10.89
C ASP A 30 -12.28 -6.51 -9.58
N GLU A 31 -11.49 -7.57 -9.42
CA GLU A 31 -11.37 -8.31 -8.15
C GLU A 31 -10.84 -7.43 -7.01
N VAL A 32 -9.81 -6.61 -7.30
CA VAL A 32 -9.30 -5.60 -6.35
C VAL A 32 -10.38 -4.59 -5.98
N LEU A 33 -11.12 -4.07 -6.97
CA LEU A 33 -12.20 -3.12 -6.71
C LEU A 33 -13.32 -3.74 -5.87
N CYS A 34 -13.69 -4.99 -6.15
CA CYS A 34 -14.69 -5.71 -5.35
C CYS A 34 -14.23 -5.93 -3.90
N LEU A 35 -12.93 -6.15 -3.68
CA LEU A 35 -12.37 -6.25 -2.32
C LEU A 35 -12.33 -4.88 -1.63
N TRP A 36 -11.93 -3.83 -2.33
CA TRP A 36 -11.97 -2.47 -1.79
C TRP A 36 -13.40 -2.01 -1.46
N ARG A 37 -14.40 -2.47 -2.22
CA ARG A 37 -15.80 -2.27 -1.89
C ARG A 37 -16.12 -2.85 -0.51
N GLN A 38 -15.67 -4.08 -0.21
CA GLN A 38 -15.90 -4.70 1.10
C GLN A 38 -15.22 -3.93 2.23
N VAL A 39 -14.00 -3.40 1.99
CA VAL A 39 -13.33 -2.49 2.96
C VAL A 39 -14.17 -1.25 3.23
N LEU A 40 -14.70 -0.63 2.17
CA LEU A 40 -15.54 0.55 2.31
C LEU A 40 -16.86 0.25 3.04
N ASP A 41 -17.44 -0.91 2.81
CA ASP A 41 -18.67 -1.34 3.50
C ASP A 41 -18.44 -1.61 4.99
N ALA A 42 -17.26 -2.17 5.32
CA ALA A 42 -16.86 -2.43 6.70
C ALA A 42 -16.53 -1.13 7.48
N VAL A 43 -16.30 0.00 6.78
CA VAL A 43 -16.00 1.30 7.40
C VAL A 43 -17.01 2.34 6.88
N PRO A 44 -18.19 2.48 7.52
CA PRO A 44 -19.20 3.45 7.11
C PRO A 44 -18.64 4.87 7.06
N GLY A 45 -18.96 5.60 5.98
CA GLY A 45 -18.50 6.97 5.77
C GLY A 45 -17.08 7.09 5.20
N ALA A 46 -16.26 6.02 5.17
CA ALA A 46 -14.94 6.07 4.57
C ALA A 46 -14.98 6.42 3.08
N ARG A 47 -13.91 7.04 2.59
CA ARG A 47 -13.72 7.42 1.20
C ARG A 47 -12.52 6.69 0.59
N LEU A 48 -12.50 6.61 -0.73
CA LEU A 48 -11.40 6.05 -1.51
C LEU A 48 -10.79 7.14 -2.40
N LEU A 49 -9.51 7.44 -2.22
CA LEU A 49 -8.74 8.30 -3.09
C LEU A 49 -7.88 7.43 -3.99
N VAL A 50 -8.06 7.52 -5.30
CA VAL A 50 -7.23 6.84 -6.29
C VAL A 50 -6.47 7.86 -7.13
N LYS A 51 -5.15 7.66 -7.27
CA LYS A 51 -4.30 8.54 -8.04
C LYS A 51 -3.54 7.76 -9.10
N SER A 52 -3.72 8.17 -10.35
CA SER A 52 -3.03 7.57 -11.49
C SER A 52 -3.08 8.48 -12.71
N LYS A 53 -2.08 8.39 -13.60
CA LYS A 53 -2.04 9.17 -14.86
C LYS A 53 -3.24 8.95 -15.77
N ILE A 54 -3.93 7.81 -15.66
CA ILE A 54 -5.15 7.54 -16.45
C ILE A 54 -6.24 8.59 -16.19
N PHE A 55 -6.23 9.23 -15.01
CA PHE A 55 -7.20 10.25 -14.64
C PHE A 55 -6.90 11.65 -15.20
N ASP A 56 -5.82 11.81 -15.99
CA ASP A 56 -5.56 13.03 -16.73
C ASP A 56 -6.49 13.15 -17.96
N HIS A 57 -7.08 12.04 -18.40
CA HIS A 57 -7.95 11.94 -19.55
C HIS A 57 -9.39 11.63 -19.17
N ALA A 58 -10.36 12.28 -19.84
CA ALA A 58 -11.79 12.10 -19.55
C ALA A 58 -12.23 10.63 -19.79
N GLU A 59 -11.74 10.00 -20.86
CA GLU A 59 -12.04 8.62 -21.20
C GLU A 59 -11.57 7.65 -20.11
N GLY A 60 -10.39 7.91 -19.54
CA GLY A 60 -9.84 7.12 -18.43
C GLY A 60 -10.71 7.25 -17.16
N ARG A 61 -11.18 8.45 -16.85
CA ARG A 61 -12.11 8.69 -15.74
C ARG A 61 -13.43 7.97 -15.95
N THR A 62 -14.00 8.05 -17.15
CA THR A 62 -15.27 7.38 -17.50
C THR A 62 -15.13 5.87 -17.36
N MET A 63 -14.11 5.29 -17.98
CA MET A 63 -13.84 3.84 -17.91
C MET A 63 -13.71 3.36 -16.45
N VAL A 64 -12.96 4.09 -15.63
CA VAL A 64 -12.79 3.71 -14.22
C VAL A 64 -14.07 3.90 -13.42
N ALA A 65 -14.85 4.97 -13.69
CA ALA A 65 -16.13 5.19 -13.03
C ALA A 65 -17.13 4.05 -13.33
N GLU A 66 -17.16 3.55 -14.56
CA GLU A 66 -17.98 2.39 -14.95
C GLU A 66 -17.54 1.11 -14.22
N ARG A 67 -16.23 0.87 -14.10
CA ARG A 67 -15.69 -0.27 -13.34
C ARG A 67 -16.05 -0.21 -11.86
N LEU A 68 -15.89 0.97 -11.24
CA LEU A 68 -16.30 1.21 -9.86
C LEU A 68 -17.80 0.96 -9.65
N ALA A 69 -18.63 1.45 -10.57
CA ALA A 69 -20.08 1.23 -10.52
C ALA A 69 -20.44 -0.27 -10.63
N ARG A 70 -19.81 -1.02 -11.55
CA ARG A 70 -20.01 -2.48 -11.67
C ARG A 70 -19.64 -3.23 -10.38
N CYS A 71 -18.59 -2.79 -9.68
CA CYS A 71 -18.20 -3.36 -8.39
C CYS A 71 -19.05 -2.80 -7.22
N GLY A 72 -20.03 -1.93 -7.50
CA GLY A 72 -20.93 -1.36 -6.49
C GLY A 72 -20.28 -0.30 -5.59
N ILE A 73 -19.18 0.33 -6.02
CA ILE A 73 -18.56 1.45 -5.28
C ILE A 73 -19.26 2.75 -5.69
N PRO A 74 -19.95 3.45 -4.78
CA PRO A 74 -20.63 4.70 -5.11
C PRO A 74 -19.64 5.80 -5.52
N ALA A 75 -19.89 6.49 -6.62
CA ALA A 75 -19.02 7.58 -7.11
C ALA A 75 -18.81 8.68 -6.05
N ALA A 76 -19.82 8.96 -5.22
CA ALA A 76 -19.72 9.93 -4.13
C ALA A 76 -18.67 9.59 -3.06
N ARG A 77 -18.23 8.32 -2.99
CA ARG A 77 -17.18 7.86 -2.07
C ARG A 77 -15.80 7.83 -2.69
N VAL A 78 -15.64 8.18 -3.97
CA VAL A 78 -14.36 8.06 -4.70
C VAL A 78 -13.88 9.40 -5.18
N GLU A 79 -12.62 9.70 -4.92
CA GLU A 79 -11.88 10.82 -5.49
C GLU A 79 -10.83 10.29 -6.45
N MET A 80 -10.83 10.79 -7.70
CA MET A 80 -9.86 10.43 -8.74
C MET A 80 -8.93 11.59 -9.00
N ARG A 81 -7.62 11.39 -8.78
CA ARG A 81 -6.58 12.41 -9.04
C ARG A 81 -5.66 11.96 -10.17
N GLY A 82 -5.39 12.87 -11.08
CA GLY A 82 -4.40 12.73 -12.16
C GLY A 82 -2.95 12.97 -11.70
N PHE A 83 -2.08 13.20 -12.65
CA PHE A 83 -0.67 13.49 -12.40
C PHE A 83 -0.49 14.87 -11.74
N SER A 84 0.45 14.93 -10.79
CA SER A 84 0.93 16.20 -10.23
C SER A 84 2.42 16.08 -9.89
N ARG A 85 3.19 17.17 -10.02
CA ARG A 85 4.63 17.18 -9.71
C ARG A 85 4.91 16.98 -8.21
N GLY A 86 4.04 17.48 -7.34
CA GLY A 86 4.16 17.41 -5.88
C GLY A 86 3.38 16.26 -5.24
N TYR A 87 3.14 15.18 -5.96
CA TYR A 87 2.22 14.11 -5.58
C TYR A 87 2.51 13.47 -4.22
N LEU A 88 3.76 13.46 -3.76
CA LEU A 88 4.10 12.91 -2.44
C LEU A 88 3.37 13.65 -1.30
N ALA A 89 3.16 14.96 -1.42
CA ALA A 89 2.40 15.70 -0.42
C ALA A 89 0.93 15.26 -0.35
N GLU A 90 0.38 14.71 -1.43
CA GLU A 90 -0.99 14.23 -1.48
C GLU A 90 -1.24 12.97 -0.65
N TYR A 91 -0.18 12.23 -0.27
CA TYR A 91 -0.30 11.18 0.76
C TYR A 91 -0.78 11.72 2.12
N GLY A 92 -0.65 13.03 2.35
CA GLY A 92 -1.26 13.70 3.50
C GLY A 92 -2.78 13.59 3.55
N ASP A 93 -3.43 13.34 2.41
CA ASP A 93 -4.88 13.17 2.31
C ASP A 93 -5.34 11.71 2.49
N VAL A 94 -4.41 10.77 2.61
CA VAL A 94 -4.66 9.33 2.78
C VAL A 94 -4.35 8.92 4.22
N ASP A 95 -5.24 8.18 4.84
CA ASP A 95 -5.06 7.63 6.19
C ASP A 95 -4.43 6.24 6.14
N ILE A 96 -4.90 5.39 5.25
CA ILE A 96 -4.44 4.01 5.06
C ILE A 96 -4.33 3.75 3.55
N ALA A 97 -3.18 3.29 3.08
CA ALA A 97 -3.01 2.90 1.69
C ALA A 97 -3.46 1.45 1.45
N LEU A 98 -4.18 1.23 0.36
CA LEU A 98 -4.64 -0.07 -0.11
C LEU A 98 -3.78 -0.53 -1.29
N ASP A 99 -3.04 -1.61 -1.09
CA ASP A 99 -2.18 -2.19 -2.11
C ASP A 99 -2.99 -3.09 -3.04
N PRO A 100 -2.88 -2.95 -4.38
CA PRO A 100 -3.55 -3.84 -5.31
C PRO A 100 -2.89 -5.24 -5.35
N PHE A 101 -3.61 -6.20 -5.88
CA PHE A 101 -3.14 -7.58 -6.08
C PHE A 101 -3.67 -8.12 -7.43
N PRO A 102 -3.09 -9.16 -8.00
CA PRO A 102 -1.92 -9.91 -7.58
C PRO A 102 -0.58 -9.21 -7.82
N TYR A 103 -0.57 -8.06 -8.51
CA TYR A 103 0.63 -7.28 -8.73
C TYR A 103 0.69 -6.10 -7.76
N THR A 104 1.39 -6.31 -6.65
CA THR A 104 1.44 -5.35 -5.54
C THR A 104 2.29 -4.10 -5.85
N GLY A 105 2.20 -3.10 -5.01
CA GLY A 105 3.05 -1.92 -5.04
C GLY A 105 4.52 -2.27 -4.73
N GLY A 106 5.42 -1.49 -5.27
CA GLY A 106 6.84 -1.49 -4.94
C GLY A 106 7.23 -0.10 -4.45
N ILE A 107 7.63 0.77 -5.37
CA ILE A 107 7.97 2.18 -5.07
C ILE A 107 6.81 2.88 -4.38
N THR A 108 5.58 2.73 -4.86
CA THR A 108 4.40 3.37 -4.27
C THR A 108 4.14 2.94 -2.83
N THR A 109 4.45 1.70 -2.46
CA THR A 109 4.40 1.22 -1.08
C THR A 109 5.47 1.90 -0.23
N CYS A 110 6.72 1.97 -0.72
CA CYS A 110 7.81 2.68 -0.04
C CYS A 110 7.49 4.17 0.12
N GLU A 111 6.91 4.81 -0.89
CA GLU A 111 6.49 6.21 -0.85
C GLU A 111 5.42 6.44 0.23
N ALA A 112 4.37 5.62 0.25
CA ALA A 112 3.31 5.71 1.27
C ALA A 112 3.91 5.61 2.68
N LEU A 113 4.74 4.58 2.94
CA LEU A 113 5.41 4.38 4.22
C LEU A 113 6.30 5.57 4.58
N SER A 114 7.10 6.10 3.64
CA SER A 114 7.97 7.25 3.85
C SER A 114 7.20 8.54 4.14
N MET A 115 5.98 8.64 3.63
CA MET A 115 5.06 9.75 3.92
C MET A 115 4.24 9.53 5.20
N GLY A 116 4.51 8.45 5.94
CA GLY A 116 3.84 8.13 7.19
C GLY A 116 2.46 7.53 7.00
N VAL A 117 2.19 6.91 5.85
CA VAL A 117 0.92 6.24 5.56
C VAL A 117 1.10 4.73 5.64
N PRO A 118 0.44 4.04 6.59
CA PRO A 118 0.47 2.59 6.64
C PRO A 118 -0.21 1.99 5.41
N VAL A 119 0.32 0.84 4.95
CA VAL A 119 -0.15 0.13 3.76
C VAL A 119 -0.69 -1.22 4.18
N VAL A 120 -1.88 -1.60 3.69
CA VAL A 120 -2.39 -2.97 3.80
C VAL A 120 -2.15 -3.68 2.47
N THR A 121 -1.50 -4.83 2.50
CA THR A 121 -1.19 -5.64 1.31
C THR A 121 -1.71 -7.06 1.44
N LEU A 122 -2.00 -7.71 0.31
CA LEU A 122 -2.37 -9.13 0.25
C LEU A 122 -1.20 -9.93 -0.33
N ALA A 123 -0.65 -10.85 0.46
CA ALA A 123 0.42 -11.74 0.03
C ALA A 123 -0.11 -12.78 -0.98
N GLY A 124 0.62 -12.98 -2.06
CA GLY A 124 0.30 -13.99 -3.07
C GLY A 124 1.44 -14.97 -3.32
N ALA A 125 1.22 -15.95 -4.20
CA ALA A 125 2.17 -17.02 -4.47
C ALA A 125 3.31 -16.61 -5.42
N SER A 126 3.06 -15.70 -6.37
CA SER A 126 4.07 -15.28 -7.34
C SER A 126 5.02 -14.22 -6.78
N HIS A 127 6.19 -14.07 -7.40
CA HIS A 127 7.17 -13.05 -7.02
C HIS A 127 6.56 -11.63 -6.99
N GLY A 128 5.88 -11.22 -8.05
CA GLY A 128 5.23 -9.89 -8.13
C GLY A 128 4.11 -9.67 -7.11
N ALA A 129 3.49 -10.75 -6.64
CA ALA A 129 2.44 -10.73 -5.62
C ALA A 129 3.00 -10.68 -4.17
N ARG A 130 4.32 -10.69 -4.01
CA ARG A 130 4.99 -10.72 -2.69
C ARG A 130 5.78 -9.46 -2.39
N PHE A 131 5.86 -8.50 -3.30
CA PHE A 131 6.59 -7.25 -3.04
C PHE A 131 6.05 -6.52 -1.82
N GLY A 132 4.74 -6.29 -1.76
CA GLY A 132 4.12 -5.64 -0.60
C GLY A 132 4.42 -6.36 0.71
N ALA A 133 4.26 -7.69 0.73
CA ALA A 133 4.57 -8.51 1.91
C ALA A 133 6.04 -8.40 2.32
N SER A 134 6.98 -8.47 1.37
CA SER A 134 8.41 -8.31 1.63
C SER A 134 8.72 -6.92 2.20
N LEU A 135 8.19 -5.86 1.58
CA LEU A 135 8.42 -4.48 2.02
C LEU A 135 7.90 -4.25 3.44
N LEU A 136 6.68 -4.69 3.73
CA LEU A 136 6.08 -4.49 5.06
C LEU A 136 6.79 -5.32 6.14
N THR A 137 7.16 -6.57 5.85
CA THR A 137 7.93 -7.40 6.79
C THR A 137 9.27 -6.75 7.13
N ASN A 138 10.00 -6.24 6.12
CA ASN A 138 11.26 -5.55 6.32
C ASN A 138 11.11 -4.12 6.87
N ALA A 139 9.89 -3.59 6.93
CA ALA A 139 9.54 -2.35 7.62
C ALA A 139 9.06 -2.58 9.06
N HIS A 140 9.13 -3.81 9.58
CA HIS A 140 8.58 -4.23 10.88
C HIS A 140 7.06 -4.03 11.02
N LEU A 141 6.31 -4.28 9.94
CA LEU A 141 4.85 -4.16 9.86
C LEU A 141 4.20 -5.46 9.31
N PRO A 142 4.61 -6.67 9.77
CA PRO A 142 4.05 -7.91 9.26
C PRO A 142 2.54 -8.06 9.54
N GLU A 143 2.01 -7.38 10.56
CA GLU A 143 0.60 -7.37 10.92
C GLU A 143 -0.31 -6.69 9.87
N LEU A 144 0.27 -5.90 8.96
CA LEU A 144 -0.44 -5.28 7.84
C LEU A 144 -0.40 -6.14 6.55
N VAL A 145 0.17 -7.34 6.63
CA VAL A 145 0.24 -8.31 5.54
C VAL A 145 -0.90 -9.33 5.67
N ALA A 146 -1.93 -9.19 4.85
CA ALA A 146 -3.02 -10.15 4.76
C ALA A 146 -2.59 -11.44 4.04
N GLN A 147 -3.10 -12.58 4.49
CA GLN A 147 -2.89 -13.88 3.84
C GLN A 147 -4.11 -14.30 3.01
N THR A 148 -5.27 -13.72 3.29
CA THR A 148 -6.54 -13.97 2.58
C THR A 148 -7.25 -12.67 2.26
N PRO A 149 -8.16 -12.63 1.26
CA PRO A 149 -9.01 -11.47 1.02
C PRO A 149 -9.81 -11.02 2.26
N ALA A 150 -10.29 -11.97 3.04
CA ALA A 150 -11.01 -11.67 4.28
C ALA A 150 -10.10 -10.98 5.33
N ASP A 151 -8.84 -11.42 5.45
CA ASP A 151 -7.86 -10.76 6.30
C ASP A 151 -7.56 -9.34 5.84
N TYR A 152 -7.46 -9.12 4.54
CA TYR A 152 -7.23 -7.79 3.98
C TYR A 152 -8.32 -6.80 4.43
N VAL A 153 -9.58 -7.20 4.31
CA VAL A 153 -10.72 -6.39 4.77
C VAL A 153 -10.65 -6.18 6.29
N ARG A 154 -10.42 -7.26 7.05
CA ARG A 154 -10.34 -7.21 8.51
C ARG A 154 -9.22 -6.29 9.00
N ILE A 155 -8.02 -6.37 8.41
CA ILE A 155 -6.86 -5.53 8.78
C ILE A 155 -7.15 -4.06 8.44
N ALA A 156 -7.63 -3.77 7.23
CA ALA A 156 -7.94 -2.40 6.80
C ALA A 156 -9.04 -1.76 7.66
N ALA A 157 -10.12 -2.49 7.91
CA ALA A 157 -11.23 -2.02 8.74
C ALA A 157 -10.83 -1.90 10.22
N GLY A 158 -10.06 -2.85 10.74
CA GLY A 158 -9.56 -2.82 12.12
C GLY A 158 -8.69 -1.59 12.38
N LEU A 159 -7.75 -1.32 11.47
CA LEU A 159 -6.88 -0.14 11.59
C LEU A 159 -7.69 1.17 11.45
N ALA A 160 -8.68 1.21 10.57
CA ALA A 160 -9.56 2.37 10.41
C ALA A 160 -10.43 2.62 11.63
N SER A 161 -10.79 1.57 12.38
CA SER A 161 -11.62 1.63 13.58
C SER A 161 -10.85 1.91 14.87
N ASP A 162 -9.51 1.97 14.80
CA ASP A 162 -8.63 2.30 15.92
C ASP A 162 -7.81 3.58 15.61
N PRO A 163 -8.39 4.77 15.84
CA PRO A 163 -7.71 6.04 15.59
C PRO A 163 -6.43 6.22 16.40
N ALA A 164 -6.34 5.60 17.58
CA ALA A 164 -5.18 5.72 18.45
C ALA A 164 -3.98 4.97 17.85
N THR A 165 -4.18 3.72 17.43
CA THR A 165 -3.15 2.91 16.76
C THR A 165 -2.77 3.52 15.41
N LEU A 166 -3.74 3.94 14.60
CA LEU A 166 -3.48 4.59 13.31
C LEU A 166 -2.64 5.85 13.48
N ARG A 167 -2.96 6.69 14.46
CA ARG A 167 -2.19 7.88 14.78
C ARG A 167 -0.76 7.54 15.22
N ALA A 168 -0.61 6.57 16.14
CA ALA A 168 0.69 6.15 16.62
C ALA A 168 1.57 5.63 15.49
N LEU A 169 1.03 4.81 14.58
CA LEU A 169 1.72 4.36 13.39
C LEU A 169 2.17 5.54 12.53
N ARG A 170 1.27 6.43 12.16
CA ARG A 170 1.56 7.57 11.28
C ARG A 170 2.63 8.49 11.85
N MET A 171 2.66 8.69 13.15
CA MET A 171 3.67 9.51 13.83
C MET A 171 5.06 8.85 13.85
N ASN A 172 5.10 7.53 14.01
CA ASN A 172 6.36 6.80 14.22
C ASN A 172 6.92 6.15 12.96
N LEU A 173 6.11 5.96 11.92
CA LEU A 173 6.45 5.17 10.74
C LEU A 173 7.78 5.61 10.09
N ARG A 174 7.99 6.92 9.92
CA ARG A 174 9.24 7.46 9.37
C ARG A 174 10.46 7.14 10.23
N THR A 175 10.30 7.15 11.54
CA THR A 175 11.38 6.82 12.47
C THR A 175 11.64 5.31 12.46
N MET A 176 10.59 4.51 12.44
CA MET A 176 10.69 3.06 12.31
C MET A 176 11.45 2.66 11.04
N LEU A 177 11.11 3.26 9.91
CA LEU A 177 11.79 2.97 8.63
C LEU A 177 13.28 3.26 8.66
N ARG A 178 13.74 4.30 9.35
CA ARG A 178 15.17 4.64 9.44
C ARG A 178 16.02 3.56 10.11
N HIS A 179 15.40 2.70 10.90
CA HIS A 179 16.05 1.62 11.65
C HIS A 179 15.59 0.23 11.18
N ALA A 180 14.86 0.18 10.08
CA ALA A 180 14.31 -1.05 9.52
C ALA A 180 15.25 -1.65 8.47
N PRO A 181 15.29 -2.98 8.31
CA PRO A 181 16.01 -3.65 7.24
C PRO A 181 15.70 -3.09 5.85
N LEU A 182 14.47 -2.60 5.64
CA LEU A 182 14.05 -2.01 4.37
C LEU A 182 14.92 -0.84 3.91
N THR A 183 15.56 -0.11 4.82
CA THR A 183 16.40 1.06 4.52
C THR A 183 17.89 0.83 4.83
N ASP A 184 18.25 -0.37 5.27
CA ASP A 184 19.64 -0.78 5.47
C ASP A 184 20.28 -1.22 4.14
N ALA A 185 20.76 -0.25 3.37
CA ALA A 185 21.39 -0.53 2.08
C ALA A 185 22.68 -1.37 2.21
N ALA A 186 23.44 -1.19 3.27
CA ALA A 186 24.69 -1.94 3.49
C ALA A 186 24.39 -3.41 3.83
N GLY A 187 23.46 -3.65 4.74
CA GLY A 187 22.98 -4.99 5.05
C GLY A 187 22.42 -5.71 3.84
N TYR A 188 21.59 -5.02 3.04
CA TYR A 188 21.04 -5.58 1.80
C TYR A 188 22.13 -6.02 0.82
N VAL A 189 23.18 -5.20 0.61
CA VAL A 189 24.30 -5.54 -0.28
C VAL A 189 25.03 -6.78 0.24
N HIS A 190 25.28 -6.85 1.53
CA HIS A 190 25.94 -8.01 2.16
C HIS A 190 25.11 -9.29 1.97
N ASP A 191 23.81 -9.25 2.22
CA ASP A 191 22.90 -10.40 2.04
C ASP A 191 22.88 -10.88 0.58
N VAL A 192 22.86 -9.95 -0.39
CA VAL A 192 22.92 -10.27 -1.82
C VAL A 192 24.26 -10.93 -2.19
N GLU A 193 25.39 -10.41 -1.69
CA GLU A 193 26.69 -11.01 -1.92
C GLU A 193 26.78 -12.43 -1.34
N ASP A 194 26.28 -12.65 -0.14
CA ASP A 194 26.24 -13.97 0.48
C ASP A 194 25.33 -14.94 -0.26
N ALA A 195 24.19 -14.47 -0.76
CA ALA A 195 23.33 -15.25 -1.62
C ALA A 195 24.04 -15.70 -2.91
N TYR A 196 24.78 -14.78 -3.56
CA TYR A 196 25.57 -15.14 -4.75
C TYR A 196 26.69 -16.12 -4.43
N ARG A 197 27.44 -15.94 -3.34
CA ARG A 197 28.47 -16.90 -2.90
C ARG A 197 27.85 -18.29 -2.65
N SER A 198 26.71 -18.34 -2.01
CA SER A 198 25.98 -19.59 -1.71
C SER A 198 25.49 -20.30 -2.98
N ILE A 199 24.94 -19.54 -3.94
CA ILE A 199 24.49 -20.06 -5.23
C ILE A 199 25.68 -20.61 -6.01
N TRP A 200 26.79 -19.88 -6.07
CA TRP A 200 28.00 -20.29 -6.76
C TRP A 200 28.61 -21.56 -6.15
N ALA A 201 28.74 -21.59 -4.84
CA ALA A 201 29.25 -22.78 -4.13
C ALA A 201 28.40 -24.03 -4.35
N ARG A 202 27.09 -23.88 -4.46
CA ARG A 202 26.16 -24.97 -4.80
C ARG A 202 26.35 -25.42 -6.25
N PHE A 203 26.45 -24.48 -7.19
CA PHE A 203 26.65 -24.78 -8.61
C PHE A 203 27.93 -25.56 -8.85
N VAL A 204 29.08 -25.12 -8.27
CA VAL A 204 30.37 -25.81 -8.40
C VAL A 204 30.26 -27.24 -7.85
N ARG A 205 29.68 -27.44 -6.66
CA ARG A 205 29.53 -28.80 -6.10
C ARG A 205 28.69 -29.74 -6.97
N THR A 206 27.68 -29.20 -7.68
CA THR A 206 26.87 -30.03 -8.60
C THR A 206 27.58 -30.28 -9.91
N ALA A 207 28.48 -29.39 -10.35
CA ALA A 207 29.28 -29.60 -11.56
C ALA A 207 30.42 -30.61 -11.35
N ASP A 208 31.00 -30.64 -10.15
CA ASP A 208 32.07 -31.60 -9.81
C ASP A 208 31.56 -33.01 -9.48
N GLY A 209 30.24 -33.19 -9.30
CA GLY A 209 29.59 -34.46 -8.99
C GLY A 209 29.06 -35.24 -10.22
N THR A 210 29.39 -34.78 -11.44
CA THR A 210 29.17 -35.46 -12.73
C THR A 210 30.50 -35.94 -13.29
#